data_79effef407c9ba437d9d8d28294f4eca
#
_entry.id   79effef407c9ba437d9d8d28294f4eca
#
_cell.length_a   1.000
_cell.length_b   1.000
_cell.length_c   1.000
_cell.angle_alpha   90.00
_cell.angle_beta   90.00
_cell.angle_gamma   90.00
#
_symmetry.space_group_name_H-M   'P 1'
#
loop_
_entity.id
_entity.type
_entity.pdbx_description
1 polymer ?
#
loop_
_entity_poly.entity_id
_entity_poly.type
_entity_poly.pdbx_seq_one_letter_code
_entity_poly.pdbx_strand_id
1 'polypeptide(L)'
;VTAVAGGDADITLTSASWLTTGSPWISMFTAGYLFNSYDHMTTTLNGEIGKTVFDKVAEEQGLLPLGAWYLGSREISLGQDKAITTPEDLNGINLRMPNTDAWLFLGEAMGANPTPLSFSELYLALQTGTVDGQDNPLGTVESAKFYEVQKSITLTHHLVDSVWPAVNCDTWASLTDAQ
;
A
#
# COMPACT_ATOMS: atom_id res chain seq x y z
N VAL A 1 8.23 9.22 -4.98
CA VAL A 1 8.79 8.37 -6.06
C VAL A 1 9.44 9.25 -7.12
N THR A 2 8.67 10.13 -7.81
CA THR A 2 9.17 10.94 -8.94
C THR A 2 10.39 11.80 -8.59
N ALA A 3 10.41 12.46 -7.44
CA ALA A 3 11.54 13.27 -6.98
C ALA A 3 12.83 12.43 -6.82
N VAL A 4 12.71 11.19 -6.31
CA VAL A 4 13.86 10.29 -6.16
C VAL A 4 14.31 9.76 -7.53
N ALA A 5 13.37 9.37 -8.40
CA ALA A 5 13.71 8.95 -9.75
C ALA A 5 14.40 10.06 -10.56
N GLY A 6 13.99 11.33 -10.35
CA GLY A 6 14.57 12.51 -11.00
C GLY A 6 15.87 13.02 -10.37
N GLY A 7 16.32 12.47 -9.25
CA GLY A 7 17.53 12.91 -8.54
C GLY A 7 17.35 14.14 -7.63
N ASP A 8 16.10 14.59 -7.42
CA ASP A 8 15.80 15.71 -6.50
C ASP A 8 15.81 15.26 -5.02
N ALA A 9 15.80 13.95 -4.78
CA ALA A 9 15.92 13.32 -3.47
C ALA A 9 16.61 11.96 -3.64
N ASP A 10 17.25 11.45 -2.58
CA ASP A 10 18.08 10.25 -2.66
C ASP A 10 17.30 8.96 -2.37
N ILE A 11 16.37 8.99 -1.40
CA ILE A 11 15.67 7.81 -0.88
C ILE A 11 14.18 8.11 -0.73
N THR A 12 13.35 7.10 -0.95
CA THR A 12 11.93 7.10 -0.62
C THR A 12 11.54 5.81 0.10
N LEU A 13 10.53 5.91 0.97
CA LEU A 13 9.77 4.76 1.43
C LEU A 13 8.46 4.75 0.64
N THR A 14 8.23 3.71 -0.15
CA THR A 14 7.07 3.61 -1.02
C THR A 14 6.47 2.21 -1.00
N SER A 15 5.25 2.05 -1.46
CA SER A 15 4.69 0.73 -1.76
C SER A 15 4.76 0.43 -3.25
N ALA A 16 4.63 -0.85 -3.63
CA ALA A 16 4.63 -1.29 -5.01
C ALA A 16 3.64 -0.50 -5.89
N SER A 17 2.46 -0.17 -5.35
CA SER A 17 1.40 0.53 -6.08
C SER A 17 1.81 1.92 -6.60
N TRP A 18 2.74 2.61 -5.93
CA TRP A 18 3.21 3.92 -6.37
C TRP A 18 4.28 3.86 -7.47
N LEU A 19 4.74 2.65 -7.81
CA LEU A 19 5.70 2.38 -8.89
C LEU A 19 5.01 2.00 -10.20
N THR A 20 3.68 1.86 -10.20
CA THR A 20 2.90 1.37 -11.35
C THR A 20 2.93 2.31 -12.55
N THR A 21 3.18 3.62 -12.35
CA THR A 21 3.30 4.57 -13.46
C THR A 21 4.45 4.23 -14.42
N GLY A 22 5.59 3.82 -13.87
CA GLY A 22 6.76 3.41 -14.67
C GLY A 22 6.80 1.90 -14.94
N SER A 23 6.17 1.09 -14.09
CA SER A 23 6.19 -0.38 -14.17
C SER A 23 4.78 -0.94 -13.90
N PRO A 24 3.86 -0.90 -14.88
CA PRO A 24 2.45 -1.30 -14.67
C PRO A 24 2.28 -2.74 -14.14
N TRP A 25 3.17 -3.65 -14.49
CA TRP A 25 3.16 -5.05 -14.05
C TRP A 25 3.29 -5.20 -12.53
N ILE A 26 3.87 -4.21 -11.84
CA ILE A 26 4.08 -4.24 -10.39
C ILE A 26 2.76 -4.15 -9.60
N SER A 27 1.66 -3.76 -10.27
CA SER A 27 0.31 -3.73 -9.71
C SER A 27 -0.14 -5.10 -9.15
N MET A 28 0.46 -6.20 -9.62
CA MET A 28 0.21 -7.53 -9.09
C MET A 28 0.43 -7.63 -7.57
N PHE A 29 1.34 -6.84 -7.00
CA PHE A 29 1.60 -6.84 -5.55
C PHE A 29 0.54 -6.10 -4.73
N THR A 30 -0.45 -5.48 -5.38
CA THR A 30 -1.64 -4.91 -4.74
C THR A 30 -2.84 -5.87 -4.84
N ALA A 31 -2.65 -7.04 -5.43
CA ALA A 31 -3.71 -8.04 -5.50
C ALA A 31 -4.06 -8.59 -4.11
N GLY A 32 -5.35 -8.57 -3.78
CA GLY A 32 -5.85 -9.15 -2.54
C GLY A 32 -5.48 -10.63 -2.43
N TYR A 33 -5.12 -11.07 -1.21
CA TYR A 33 -4.78 -12.46 -0.87
C TYR A 33 -3.58 -13.05 -1.65
N LEU A 34 -2.74 -12.23 -2.28
CA LEU A 34 -1.53 -12.68 -2.97
C LEU A 34 -0.57 -13.38 -2.01
N PHE A 35 -0.34 -12.78 -0.85
CA PHE A 35 0.45 -13.37 0.23
C PHE A 35 -0.46 -13.82 1.36
N ASN A 36 -0.21 -15.03 1.86
CA ASN A 36 -1.02 -15.62 2.93
C ASN A 36 -0.44 -15.38 4.35
N SER A 37 0.77 -14.83 4.44
CA SER A 37 1.42 -14.54 5.72
C SER A 37 2.58 -13.56 5.55
N TYR A 38 3.04 -13.02 6.69
CA TYR A 38 4.28 -12.27 6.81
C TYR A 38 5.48 -13.03 6.23
N ASP A 39 5.66 -14.29 6.67
CA ASP A 39 6.80 -15.11 6.23
C ASP A 39 6.76 -15.39 4.71
N HIS A 40 5.56 -15.63 4.16
CA HIS A 40 5.40 -15.83 2.71
C HIS A 40 5.82 -14.57 1.94
N MET A 41 5.35 -13.40 2.36
CA MET A 41 5.69 -12.12 1.72
C MET A 41 7.19 -11.82 1.82
N THR A 42 7.74 -11.89 3.03
CA THR A 42 9.16 -11.53 3.27
C THR A 42 10.12 -12.49 2.59
N THR A 43 9.85 -13.79 2.62
CA THR A 43 10.69 -14.80 1.93
C THR A 43 10.63 -14.61 0.42
N THR A 44 9.45 -14.30 -0.14
CA THR A 44 9.29 -14.08 -1.58
C THR A 44 9.97 -12.78 -2.03
N LEU A 45 9.65 -11.66 -1.36
CA LEU A 45 10.12 -10.34 -1.79
C LEU A 45 11.55 -10.00 -1.37
N ASN A 46 12.12 -10.70 -0.40
CA ASN A 46 13.54 -10.54 -0.03
C ASN A 46 14.40 -11.73 -0.49
N GLY A 47 13.83 -12.63 -1.31
CA GLY A 47 14.53 -13.73 -1.96
C GLY A 47 14.83 -13.45 -3.43
N GLU A 48 15.09 -14.51 -4.20
CA GLU A 48 15.46 -14.42 -5.62
C GLU A 48 14.36 -13.78 -6.50
N ILE A 49 13.09 -14.05 -6.18
CA ILE A 49 11.94 -13.45 -6.87
C ILE A 49 11.97 -11.93 -6.66
N GLY A 50 12.10 -11.50 -5.39
CA GLY A 50 12.16 -10.09 -5.06
C GLY A 50 13.35 -9.39 -5.71
N LYS A 51 14.54 -10.04 -5.72
CA LYS A 51 15.69 -9.49 -6.44
C LYS A 51 15.39 -9.25 -7.91
N THR A 52 14.76 -10.20 -8.60
CA THR A 52 14.36 -10.04 -10.01
C THR A 52 13.38 -8.88 -10.20
N VAL A 53 12.43 -8.72 -9.28
CA VAL A 53 11.47 -7.60 -9.27
C VAL A 53 12.18 -6.28 -9.08
N PHE A 54 13.08 -6.18 -8.10
CA PHE A 54 13.79 -4.95 -7.76
C PHE A 54 14.78 -4.52 -8.83
N ASP A 55 15.53 -5.47 -9.41
CA ASP A 55 16.42 -5.21 -10.55
C ASP A 55 15.63 -4.63 -11.74
N LYS A 56 14.44 -5.18 -12.01
CA LYS A 56 13.59 -4.68 -13.09
C LYS A 56 13.03 -3.27 -12.80
N VAL A 57 12.65 -2.97 -11.56
CA VAL A 57 12.26 -1.61 -11.17
C VAL A 57 13.43 -0.64 -11.35
N ALA A 58 14.64 -1.04 -10.95
CA ALA A 58 15.83 -0.22 -11.12
C ALA A 58 16.12 0.08 -12.61
N GLU A 59 15.99 -0.93 -13.48
CA GLU A 59 16.16 -0.79 -14.93
C GLU A 59 15.11 0.15 -15.55
N GLU A 60 13.83 -0.01 -15.18
CA GLU A 60 12.72 0.73 -15.79
C GLU A 60 12.58 2.16 -15.25
N GLN A 61 12.94 2.41 -13.97
CA GLN A 61 12.61 3.65 -13.28
C GLN A 61 13.80 4.39 -12.64
N GLY A 62 15.00 3.82 -12.68
CA GLY A 62 16.18 4.40 -12.00
C GLY A 62 16.05 4.41 -10.46
N LEU A 63 15.20 3.54 -9.92
CA LEU A 63 14.93 3.37 -8.48
C LEU A 63 15.29 1.94 -8.08
N LEU A 64 16.24 1.79 -7.18
CA LEU A 64 16.64 0.49 -6.62
C LEU A 64 15.92 0.25 -5.29
N PRO A 65 14.91 -0.62 -5.22
CA PRO A 65 14.39 -1.07 -3.95
C PRO A 65 15.43 -1.93 -3.21
N LEU A 66 15.64 -1.64 -1.93
CA LEU A 66 16.64 -2.33 -1.10
C LEU A 66 16.05 -3.54 -0.35
N GLY A 67 14.75 -3.71 -0.40
CA GLY A 67 14.03 -4.80 0.24
C GLY A 67 12.55 -4.48 0.39
N ALA A 68 11.78 -5.44 0.88
CA ALA A 68 10.38 -5.28 1.24
C ALA A 68 10.21 -5.44 2.75
N TRP A 69 9.76 -4.39 3.41
CA TRP A 69 9.52 -4.37 4.85
C TRP A 69 8.03 -4.54 5.12
N TYR A 70 7.71 -5.39 6.08
CA TYR A 70 6.32 -5.63 6.47
C TYR A 70 5.68 -4.37 7.07
N LEU A 71 4.58 -3.91 6.47
CA LEU A 71 3.78 -2.80 6.98
C LEU A 71 2.66 -3.30 7.89
N GLY A 72 2.10 -4.45 7.58
CA GLY A 72 0.99 -5.06 8.31
C GLY A 72 0.01 -5.77 7.39
N SER A 73 -0.92 -6.53 8.00
CA SER A 73 -2.11 -7.00 7.31
C SER A 73 -3.14 -5.87 7.27
N ARG A 74 -3.73 -5.63 6.10
CA ARG A 74 -4.73 -4.57 5.92
C ARG A 74 -6.10 -5.08 6.33
N GLU A 75 -6.80 -4.22 7.06
CA GLU A 75 -8.10 -4.48 7.63
C GLU A 75 -9.06 -3.34 7.25
N ILE A 76 -10.36 -3.61 7.24
CA ILE A 76 -11.38 -2.59 6.94
C ILE A 76 -11.89 -1.99 8.24
N SER A 77 -11.89 -0.65 8.33
CA SER A 77 -12.60 0.07 9.39
C SER A 77 -13.69 0.96 8.82
N LEU A 78 -14.80 1.08 9.56
CA LEU A 78 -15.99 1.83 9.17
C LEU A 78 -16.40 2.84 10.24
N GLY A 79 -16.94 4.00 9.81
CA GLY A 79 -17.57 5.01 10.67
C GLY A 79 -18.91 4.57 11.28
N GLN A 80 -19.42 3.41 10.92
CA GLN A 80 -20.63 2.79 11.44
C GLN A 80 -20.31 1.48 12.16
N ASP A 81 -21.15 1.11 13.11
CA ASP A 81 -21.02 -0.17 13.82
C ASP A 81 -21.59 -1.30 12.95
N LYS A 82 -20.76 -1.77 12.02
CA LYS A 82 -21.09 -2.82 11.05
C LYS A 82 -19.90 -3.75 10.86
N ALA A 83 -20.12 -5.05 11.00
CA ALA A 83 -19.16 -6.07 10.61
C ALA A 83 -19.25 -6.36 9.11
N ILE A 84 -18.12 -6.64 8.49
CA ILE A 84 -18.04 -7.09 7.10
C ILE A 84 -17.76 -8.60 7.13
N THR A 85 -18.69 -9.39 6.64
CA THR A 85 -18.61 -10.85 6.61
C THR A 85 -18.58 -11.41 5.19
N THR A 86 -19.13 -10.66 4.24
CA THR A 86 -19.12 -10.98 2.81
C THR A 86 -18.85 -9.71 2.00
N PRO A 87 -18.43 -9.84 0.72
CA PRO A 87 -18.26 -8.68 -0.16
C PRO A 87 -19.53 -7.83 -0.31
N GLU A 88 -20.71 -8.44 -0.24
CA GLU A 88 -21.99 -7.75 -0.35
C GLU A 88 -22.23 -6.75 0.80
N ASP A 89 -21.60 -6.97 1.94
CA ASP A 89 -21.66 -6.04 3.07
C ASP A 89 -20.98 -4.70 2.77
N LEU A 90 -20.10 -4.65 1.77
CA LEU A 90 -19.45 -3.43 1.30
C LEU A 90 -20.24 -2.69 0.22
N ASN A 91 -21.36 -3.24 -0.27
CA ASN A 91 -22.18 -2.57 -1.27
C ASN A 91 -22.67 -1.21 -0.77
N GLY A 92 -22.39 -0.16 -1.55
CA GLY A 92 -22.76 1.21 -1.24
C GLY A 92 -21.85 1.92 -0.21
N ILE A 93 -20.80 1.26 0.27
CA ILE A 93 -19.79 1.85 1.17
C ILE A 93 -18.76 2.62 0.35
N ASN A 94 -18.66 3.93 0.57
CA ASN A 94 -17.58 4.74 0.03
C ASN A 94 -16.30 4.46 0.82
N LEU A 95 -15.56 3.46 0.34
CA LEU A 95 -14.32 3.03 0.98
C LEU A 95 -13.15 3.84 0.43
N ARG A 96 -12.47 4.59 1.29
CA ARG A 96 -11.27 5.30 0.85
C ARG A 96 -10.21 4.30 0.44
N MET A 97 -9.65 4.51 -0.74
CA MET A 97 -8.50 3.79 -1.25
C MET A 97 -7.37 4.76 -1.62
N PRO A 98 -6.09 4.34 -1.59
CA PRO A 98 -5.01 5.13 -2.18
C PRO A 98 -5.29 5.45 -3.64
N ASN A 99 -4.85 6.62 -4.11
CA ASN A 99 -5.16 7.10 -5.45
C ASN A 99 -4.27 6.44 -6.52
N THR A 100 -4.44 5.14 -6.74
CA THR A 100 -3.87 4.40 -7.88
C THR A 100 -4.89 3.41 -8.41
N ASP A 101 -4.83 3.09 -9.72
CA ASP A 101 -5.78 2.18 -10.38
C ASP A 101 -5.83 0.80 -9.71
N ALA A 102 -4.67 0.29 -9.25
CA ALA A 102 -4.61 -1.00 -8.58
C ALA A 102 -5.40 -1.03 -7.26
N TRP A 103 -5.36 0.05 -6.47
CA TRP A 103 -6.15 0.16 -5.25
C TRP A 103 -7.64 0.35 -5.54
N LEU A 104 -7.99 1.14 -6.55
CA LEU A 104 -9.38 1.32 -6.93
C LEU A 104 -9.98 -0.01 -7.41
N PHE A 105 -9.24 -0.75 -8.24
CA PHE A 105 -9.64 -2.09 -8.66
C PHE A 105 -9.83 -3.05 -7.47
N LEU A 106 -8.94 -3.03 -6.48
CA LEU A 106 -9.09 -3.85 -5.28
C LEU A 106 -10.36 -3.50 -4.52
N GLY A 107 -10.64 -2.20 -4.29
CA GLY A 107 -11.85 -1.76 -3.62
C GLY A 107 -13.14 -2.20 -4.33
N GLU A 108 -13.16 -2.08 -5.66
CA GLU A 108 -14.28 -2.58 -6.49
C GLU A 108 -14.43 -4.11 -6.40
N ALA A 109 -13.33 -4.85 -6.50
CA ALA A 109 -13.33 -6.30 -6.40
C ALA A 109 -13.81 -6.80 -5.02
N MET A 110 -13.62 -6.00 -3.97
CA MET A 110 -14.14 -6.27 -2.63
C MET A 110 -15.61 -5.90 -2.47
N GLY A 111 -16.25 -5.27 -3.46
CA GLY A 111 -17.67 -4.88 -3.44
C GLY A 111 -17.96 -3.46 -2.96
N ALA A 112 -16.93 -2.67 -2.65
CA ALA A 112 -17.08 -1.29 -2.19
C ALA A 112 -17.20 -0.29 -3.36
N ASN A 113 -17.53 0.97 -3.03
CA ASN A 113 -17.33 2.13 -3.90
C ASN A 113 -15.96 2.75 -3.55
N PRO A 114 -14.88 2.46 -4.29
CA PRO A 114 -13.56 2.98 -3.96
C PRO A 114 -13.51 4.49 -4.19
N THR A 115 -13.10 5.23 -3.19
CA THR A 115 -12.97 6.68 -3.23
C THR A 115 -11.48 7.05 -3.14
N PRO A 116 -10.85 7.51 -4.23
CA PRO A 116 -9.44 7.87 -4.23
C PRO A 116 -9.20 9.13 -3.39
N LEU A 117 -8.32 9.03 -2.40
CA LEU A 117 -7.99 10.15 -1.53
C LEU A 117 -6.56 10.00 -0.98
N SER A 118 -5.84 11.13 -0.86
CA SER A 118 -4.50 11.12 -0.27
C SER A 118 -4.57 10.72 1.21
N PHE A 119 -3.48 10.13 1.73
CA PHE A 119 -3.43 9.74 3.13
C PHE A 119 -3.55 10.93 4.09
N SER A 120 -3.00 12.08 3.71
CA SER A 120 -3.04 13.30 4.53
C SER A 120 -4.45 13.87 4.71
N GLU A 121 -5.37 13.58 3.80
CA GLU A 121 -6.76 14.05 3.86
C GLU A 121 -7.69 13.05 4.56
N LEU A 122 -7.20 11.82 4.79
CA LEU A 122 -8.05 10.69 5.20
C LEU A 122 -8.72 10.92 6.55
N TYR A 123 -7.99 11.39 7.57
CA TYR A 123 -8.59 11.59 8.91
C TYR A 123 -9.80 12.56 8.84
N LEU A 124 -9.63 13.68 8.14
CA LEU A 124 -10.72 14.65 7.99
C LEU A 124 -11.89 14.09 7.19
N ALA A 125 -11.62 13.34 6.13
CA ALA A 125 -12.66 12.71 5.32
C ALA A 125 -13.48 11.68 6.10
N LEU A 126 -12.84 10.88 6.96
CA LEU A 126 -13.50 9.96 7.89
C LEU A 126 -14.32 10.71 8.94
N GLN A 127 -13.76 11.78 9.51
CA GLN A 127 -14.42 12.58 10.53
C GLN A 127 -15.69 13.29 10.01
N THR A 128 -15.64 13.78 8.78
CA THR A 128 -16.78 14.50 8.15
C THR A 128 -17.77 13.56 7.47
N GLY A 129 -17.46 12.27 7.35
CA GLY A 129 -18.31 11.33 6.62
C GLY A 129 -18.25 11.48 5.10
N THR A 130 -17.21 12.13 4.57
CA THR A 130 -16.96 12.21 3.11
C THR A 130 -16.69 10.81 2.55
N VAL A 131 -16.05 9.95 3.34
CA VAL A 131 -15.93 8.50 3.12
C VAL A 131 -16.47 7.75 4.33
N ASP A 132 -17.03 6.57 4.09
CA ASP A 132 -17.65 5.74 5.13
C ASP A 132 -16.62 4.92 5.90
N GLY A 133 -15.48 4.64 5.27
CA GLY A 133 -14.44 3.79 5.84
C GLY A 133 -13.13 3.86 5.07
N GLN A 134 -12.20 3.05 5.53
CA GLN A 134 -10.87 2.93 4.95
C GLN A 134 -10.30 1.52 5.17
N ASP A 135 -9.22 1.20 4.45
CA ASP A 135 -8.43 0.01 4.68
C ASP A 135 -6.98 0.40 5.03
N ASN A 136 -6.47 -0.11 6.12
CA ASN A 136 -5.06 0.01 6.52
C ASN A 136 -4.69 -1.06 7.55
N PRO A 137 -3.38 -1.32 7.74
CA PRO A 137 -2.91 -2.11 8.88
C PRO A 137 -3.26 -1.47 10.22
N LEU A 138 -3.47 -2.30 11.26
CA LEU A 138 -3.85 -1.82 12.60
C LEU A 138 -2.85 -0.82 13.18
N GLY A 139 -1.54 -1.02 12.95
CA GLY A 139 -0.52 -0.06 13.38
C GLY A 139 -0.66 1.32 12.71
N THR A 140 -1.13 1.35 11.45
CA THR A 140 -1.44 2.60 10.75
C THR A 140 -2.72 3.24 11.32
N VAL A 141 -3.74 2.42 11.60
CA VAL A 141 -5.00 2.90 12.23
C VAL A 141 -4.71 3.54 13.58
N GLU A 142 -3.82 2.94 14.37
CA GLU A 142 -3.40 3.47 15.67
C GLU A 142 -2.59 4.76 15.52
N SER A 143 -1.53 4.76 14.73
CA SER A 143 -0.62 5.91 14.59
C SER A 143 -1.31 7.14 13.98
N ALA A 144 -2.24 6.94 13.05
CA ALA A 144 -3.04 8.00 12.44
C ALA A 144 -4.32 8.33 13.22
N LYS A 145 -4.56 7.65 14.35
CA LYS A 145 -5.71 7.83 15.25
C LYS A 145 -7.08 7.65 14.58
N PHE A 146 -7.17 6.81 13.55
CA PHE A 146 -8.44 6.58 12.87
C PHE A 146 -9.50 5.97 13.79
N TYR A 147 -9.10 5.31 14.88
CA TYR A 147 -10.01 4.81 15.92
C TYR A 147 -10.86 5.91 16.58
N GLU A 148 -10.44 7.18 16.53
CA GLU A 148 -11.23 8.30 17.06
C GLU A 148 -12.46 8.61 16.18
N VAL A 149 -12.40 8.28 14.89
CA VAL A 149 -13.39 8.62 13.87
C VAL A 149 -14.02 7.39 13.19
N GLN A 150 -13.66 6.18 13.65
CA GLN A 150 -14.20 4.90 13.17
C GLN A 150 -14.82 4.14 14.33
N LYS A 151 -15.87 3.34 14.07
CA LYS A 151 -16.65 2.63 15.10
C LYS A 151 -16.46 1.13 15.06
N SER A 152 -16.09 0.57 13.92
CA SER A 152 -15.85 -0.86 13.77
C SER A 152 -14.59 -1.15 12.96
N ILE A 153 -13.95 -2.27 13.25
CA ILE A 153 -12.85 -2.84 12.47
C ILE A 153 -13.20 -4.30 12.20
N THR A 154 -13.13 -4.71 10.95
CA THR A 154 -13.26 -6.11 10.54
C THR A 154 -11.90 -6.61 10.06
N LEU A 155 -11.44 -7.71 10.67
CA LEU A 155 -10.17 -8.36 10.31
C LEU A 155 -10.37 -9.19 9.05
N THR A 156 -10.30 -8.52 7.92
CA THR A 156 -10.48 -9.11 6.60
C THR A 156 -9.22 -9.78 6.06
N HIS A 157 -8.04 -9.38 6.57
CA HIS A 157 -6.73 -9.88 6.16
C HIS A 157 -6.57 -9.94 4.63
N HIS A 158 -7.20 -9.00 3.93
CA HIS A 158 -7.31 -9.05 2.48
C HIS A 158 -6.00 -8.74 1.76
N LEU A 159 -5.02 -8.13 2.45
CA LEU A 159 -3.71 -7.85 1.86
C LEU A 159 -2.61 -7.81 2.93
N VAL A 160 -1.57 -8.60 2.74
CA VAL A 160 -0.31 -8.50 3.49
C VAL A 160 0.54 -7.42 2.80
N ASP A 161 0.64 -6.26 3.45
CA ASP A 161 1.21 -5.06 2.84
C ASP A 161 2.69 -4.87 3.20
N SER A 162 3.41 -4.21 2.29
CA SER A 162 4.83 -3.91 2.45
C SER A 162 5.18 -2.51 2.00
N VAL A 163 6.21 -1.95 2.61
CA VAL A 163 6.89 -0.75 2.14
C VAL A 163 8.28 -1.11 1.64
N TRP A 164 8.70 -0.45 0.59
CA TRP A 164 9.97 -0.67 -0.08
C TRP A 164 10.83 0.59 0.06
N PRO A 165 11.90 0.55 0.87
CA PRO A 165 12.91 1.58 0.81
C PRO A 165 13.59 1.50 -0.56
N ALA A 166 13.52 2.57 -1.32
CA ALA A 166 14.12 2.64 -2.65
C ALA A 166 15.05 3.85 -2.76
N VAL A 167 16.23 3.63 -3.32
CA VAL A 167 17.26 4.64 -3.53
C VAL A 167 17.37 4.97 -5.02
N ASN A 168 17.74 6.22 -5.34
CA ASN A 168 18.10 6.59 -6.71
C ASN A 168 19.33 5.78 -7.16
N CYS A 169 19.29 5.21 -8.36
CA CYS A 169 20.37 4.35 -8.86
C CYS A 169 21.71 5.07 -8.99
N ASP A 170 21.73 6.35 -9.39
CA ASP A 170 22.96 7.13 -9.50
C ASP A 170 23.54 7.46 -8.12
N THR A 171 22.67 7.80 -7.16
CA THR A 171 23.07 7.96 -5.74
C THR A 171 23.68 6.66 -5.23
N TRP A 172 23.01 5.52 -5.44
CA TRP A 172 23.52 4.21 -5.01
C TRP A 172 24.88 3.89 -5.61
N ALA A 173 25.05 4.13 -6.92
CA ALA A 173 26.30 3.91 -7.62
C ALA A 173 27.45 4.84 -7.18
N SER A 174 27.13 5.98 -6.56
CA SER A 174 28.13 6.93 -6.03
C SER A 174 28.68 6.54 -4.66
N LEU A 175 28.02 5.60 -3.95
CA LEU A 175 28.45 5.15 -2.63
C LEU A 175 29.70 4.25 -2.75
N THR A 176 30.53 4.29 -1.72
CA THR A 176 31.67 3.38 -1.59
C THR A 176 31.22 2.06 -0.95
N ASP A 177 32.02 1.00 -1.10
CA ASP A 177 31.75 -0.31 -0.48
C ASP A 177 31.57 -0.24 1.06
N ALA A 178 32.10 0.80 1.70
CA ALA A 178 32.00 1.02 3.16
C ALA A 178 30.73 1.81 3.56
N GLN A 179 30.07 2.46 2.63
CA GLN A 179 28.82 3.19 2.84
C GLN A 179 27.62 2.33 2.53
#